data_dcdce0c07e2d598b0e995c4d3d2056ff
#
_entry.id   dcdce0c07e2d598b0e995c4d3d2056ff
#
_cell.length_a   1.000
_cell.length_b   1.000
_cell.length_c   1.000
_cell.angle_alpha   90.00
_cell.angle_beta   90.00
_cell.angle_gamma   90.00
#
_symmetry.space_group_name_H-M   'P 1'
#
loop_
_entity.id
_entity.type
_entity.pdbx_description
1 polymer ?
#
loop_
_entity_poly.entity_id
_entity_poly.type
_entity_poly.pdbx_seq_one_letter_code
_entity_poly.pdbx_strand_id
1 'polypeptide(L)'
;MTQATSIGSWLVLMAVMGVVSPLFSIGGNAMVADLIPNHQRAQAYALLRTAINLGVVTGPLIGGWIIAEHSFQTAFWTAASLLLLLAGLAHWFLQETRPELKKDTPQSKQSVWKDRHFITILLFYTFSVMGLIEMFILMPIYLEQNFQILENQSSLLFSVNALIVVLFQYSTTRWASRFSPFLMMAVGALIYALALGSIPFLETFVFFIVAMMVLTIGEMVINPTVTSYVSNLAPDHMRARYMGMLEMVYRVAMGTSPLVAGLINDLVAPSWIWVYGSLITLVGAAGFISLYLGRFGKN
;
A
#
# COMPACT_ATOMS: atom_id res chain seq x y z
N MET A 1 9.21 -18.89 -13.86
CA MET A 1 8.34 -18.29 -14.90
C MET A 1 8.82 -18.62 -16.32
N THR A 2 10.09 -18.58 -16.63
CA THR A 2 10.64 -18.90 -17.98
C THR A 2 10.29 -20.28 -18.55
N GLN A 3 9.92 -21.23 -17.70
CA GLN A 3 9.56 -22.61 -18.07
C GLN A 3 8.04 -22.90 -18.00
N ALA A 4 7.24 -21.91 -17.59
CA ALA A 4 5.79 -22.09 -17.46
C ALA A 4 5.11 -21.92 -18.82
N THR A 5 4.66 -23.03 -19.40
CA THR A 5 4.01 -23.06 -20.72
C THR A 5 2.51 -23.35 -20.66
N SER A 6 2.01 -23.79 -19.51
CA SER A 6 0.59 -24.09 -19.31
C SER A 6 -0.11 -23.14 -18.35
N ILE A 7 -1.42 -22.94 -18.50
CA ILE A 7 -2.25 -22.15 -17.57
C ILE A 7 -2.11 -22.67 -16.14
N GLY A 8 -2.06 -24.01 -15.96
CA GLY A 8 -1.90 -24.62 -14.63
C GLY A 8 -0.59 -24.24 -13.95
N SER A 9 0.55 -24.21 -14.70
CA SER A 9 1.83 -23.78 -14.15
C SER A 9 1.83 -22.30 -13.78
N TRP A 10 1.17 -21.45 -14.54
CA TRP A 10 1.01 -20.03 -14.20
C TRP A 10 0.14 -19.83 -12.94
N LEU A 11 -0.97 -20.56 -12.81
CA LEU A 11 -1.81 -20.48 -11.62
C LEU A 11 -1.05 -20.91 -10.35
N VAL A 12 -0.27 -21.99 -10.41
CA VAL A 12 0.56 -22.43 -9.28
C VAL A 12 1.61 -21.38 -8.92
N LEU A 13 2.29 -20.80 -9.92
CA LEU A 13 3.29 -19.76 -9.67
C LEU A 13 2.66 -18.52 -9.06
N MET A 14 1.50 -18.08 -9.55
CA MET A 14 0.76 -16.94 -8.98
C MET A 14 0.31 -17.22 -7.55
N ALA A 15 -0.18 -18.43 -7.25
CA ALA A 15 -0.55 -18.82 -5.90
C ALA A 15 0.65 -18.78 -4.95
N VAL A 16 1.80 -19.35 -5.36
CA VAL A 16 3.04 -19.31 -4.57
C VAL A 16 3.50 -17.87 -4.34
N MET A 17 3.52 -17.04 -5.39
CA MET A 17 3.90 -15.62 -5.27
C MET A 17 2.93 -14.85 -4.35
N GLY A 18 1.64 -15.15 -4.43
CA GLY A 18 0.62 -14.55 -3.56
C GLY A 18 0.83 -14.85 -2.08
N VAL A 19 1.38 -16.02 -1.74
CA VAL A 19 1.70 -16.42 -0.36
C VAL A 19 3.07 -15.88 0.07
N VAL A 20 4.08 -15.97 -0.77
CA VAL A 20 5.48 -15.66 -0.40
C VAL A 20 5.74 -14.14 -0.40
N SER A 21 5.22 -13.41 -1.38
CA SER A 21 5.48 -11.97 -1.51
C SER A 21 5.11 -11.15 -0.27
N PRO A 22 3.96 -11.37 0.41
CA PRO A 22 3.64 -10.63 1.63
C PRO A 22 4.58 -10.89 2.79
N LEU A 23 5.26 -12.04 2.84
CA LEU A 23 6.16 -12.37 3.95
C LEU A 23 7.32 -11.38 4.07
N PHE A 24 7.79 -10.86 2.92
CA PHE A 24 8.84 -9.85 2.90
C PHE A 24 8.39 -8.54 3.54
N SER A 25 7.22 -8.03 3.16
CA SER A 25 6.68 -6.78 3.73
C SER A 25 6.29 -6.94 5.21
N ILE A 26 5.69 -8.06 5.58
CA ILE A 26 5.33 -8.37 6.97
C ILE A 26 6.58 -8.46 7.86
N GLY A 27 7.59 -9.21 7.40
CA GLY A 27 8.85 -9.36 8.12
C GLY A 27 9.60 -8.02 8.25
N GLY A 28 9.76 -7.29 7.16
CA GLY A 28 10.41 -5.98 7.15
C GLY A 28 9.71 -4.97 8.06
N ASN A 29 8.38 -4.91 8.02
CA ASN A 29 7.60 -4.02 8.89
C ASN A 29 7.71 -4.42 10.37
N ALA A 30 7.73 -5.72 10.68
CA ALA A 30 7.93 -6.22 12.04
C ALA A 30 9.35 -5.89 12.57
N MET A 31 10.39 -6.10 11.76
CA MET A 31 11.77 -5.75 12.10
C MET A 31 11.95 -4.25 12.38
N VAL A 32 11.35 -3.37 11.58
CA VAL A 32 11.34 -1.92 11.85
C VAL A 32 10.69 -1.65 13.21
N ALA A 33 9.57 -2.31 13.52
CA ALA A 33 8.91 -2.16 14.82
C ALA A 33 9.76 -2.66 16.00
N ASP A 34 10.60 -3.68 15.79
CA ASP A 34 11.46 -4.26 16.82
C ASP A 34 12.71 -3.40 17.08
N LEU A 35 13.31 -2.86 16.02
CA LEU A 35 14.58 -2.15 16.07
C LEU A 35 14.43 -0.64 16.35
N ILE A 36 13.32 -0.03 15.93
CA ILE A 36 13.15 1.43 15.94
C ILE A 36 12.25 1.87 17.09
N PRO A 37 12.66 2.89 17.88
CA PRO A 37 11.83 3.46 18.93
C PRO A 37 10.49 4.00 18.38
N ASN A 38 9.43 3.90 19.18
CA ASN A 38 8.05 4.23 18.78
C ASN A 38 7.92 5.61 18.11
N HIS A 39 8.63 6.63 18.65
CA HIS A 39 8.55 8.00 18.13
C HIS A 39 9.25 8.22 16.78
N GLN A 40 10.06 7.27 16.31
CA GLN A 40 10.78 7.32 15.04
C GLN A 40 10.22 6.34 14.00
N ARG A 41 9.28 5.46 14.38
CA ARG A 41 8.75 4.41 13.47
C ARG A 41 8.10 4.97 12.22
N ALA A 42 7.36 6.07 12.33
CA ALA A 42 6.73 6.69 11.18
C ALA A 42 7.77 7.10 10.11
N GLN A 43 8.89 7.69 10.54
CA GLN A 43 9.97 8.09 9.65
C GLN A 43 10.71 6.88 9.07
N ALA A 44 10.90 5.81 9.86
CA ALA A 44 11.50 4.57 9.37
C ALA A 44 10.63 3.90 8.29
N TYR A 45 9.31 3.83 8.49
CA TYR A 45 8.38 3.35 7.46
C TYR A 45 8.33 4.27 6.23
N ALA A 46 8.48 5.58 6.41
CA ALA A 46 8.61 6.52 5.30
C ALA A 46 9.85 6.24 4.45
N LEU A 47 10.99 5.97 5.06
CA LEU A 47 12.23 5.60 4.35
C LEU A 47 12.09 4.26 3.62
N LEU A 48 11.51 3.25 4.28
CA LEU A 48 11.25 1.95 3.66
C LEU A 48 10.35 2.11 2.42
N ARG A 49 9.30 2.92 2.53
CA ARG A 49 8.41 3.23 1.42
C ARG A 49 9.13 3.99 0.29
N THR A 50 9.99 4.95 0.62
CA THR A 50 10.82 5.66 -0.37
C THR A 50 11.69 4.68 -1.15
N ALA A 51 12.33 3.73 -0.48
CA ALA A 51 13.12 2.68 -1.13
C ALA A 51 12.29 1.80 -2.06
N ILE A 52 11.08 1.39 -1.62
CA ILE A 52 10.14 0.63 -2.46
C ILE A 52 9.76 1.43 -3.71
N ASN A 53 9.39 2.70 -3.58
CA ASN A 53 9.01 3.54 -4.71
C ASN A 53 10.18 3.82 -5.66
N LEU A 54 11.40 3.94 -5.14
CA LEU A 54 12.60 4.01 -5.98
C LEU A 54 12.74 2.73 -6.83
N GLY A 55 12.46 1.57 -6.26
CA GLY A 55 12.41 0.30 -7.00
C GLY A 55 11.30 0.25 -8.05
N VAL A 56 10.12 0.84 -7.76
CA VAL A 56 9.01 0.96 -8.72
C VAL A 56 9.39 1.83 -9.92
N VAL A 57 10.17 2.89 -9.72
CA VAL A 57 10.67 3.75 -10.81
C VAL A 57 11.78 3.06 -11.60
N THR A 58 12.77 2.51 -10.90
CA THR A 58 13.99 1.98 -11.56
C THR A 58 13.80 0.59 -12.15
N GLY A 59 12.94 -0.22 -11.55
CA GLY A 59 12.69 -1.61 -11.97
C GLY A 59 12.26 -1.74 -13.43
N PRO A 60 11.17 -1.07 -13.86
CA PRO A 60 10.72 -1.10 -15.25
C PRO A 60 11.77 -0.53 -16.23
N LEU A 61 12.51 0.50 -15.85
CA LEU A 61 13.56 1.10 -16.69
C LEU A 61 14.69 0.09 -16.95
N ILE A 62 15.21 -0.53 -15.89
CA ILE A 62 16.28 -1.53 -15.99
C ILE A 62 15.75 -2.79 -16.68
N GLY A 63 14.60 -3.28 -16.27
CA GLY A 63 13.97 -4.47 -16.85
C GLY A 63 13.65 -4.31 -18.32
N GLY A 64 13.06 -3.17 -18.70
CA GLY A 64 12.73 -2.83 -20.08
C GLY A 64 13.99 -2.72 -20.96
N TRP A 65 15.06 -2.10 -20.45
CA TRP A 65 16.35 -2.05 -21.16
C TRP A 65 16.93 -3.46 -21.37
N ILE A 66 16.94 -4.32 -20.34
CA ILE A 66 17.44 -5.72 -20.49
C ILE A 66 16.59 -6.49 -21.52
N ILE A 67 15.28 -6.31 -21.53
CA ILE A 67 14.38 -6.98 -22.47
C ILE A 67 14.65 -6.50 -23.90
N ALA A 68 14.84 -5.20 -24.10
CA ALA A 68 15.10 -4.63 -25.41
C ALA A 68 16.45 -5.08 -26.01
N GLU A 69 17.50 -5.13 -25.20
CA GLU A 69 18.86 -5.51 -25.66
C GLU A 69 19.07 -7.01 -25.70
N HIS A 70 18.33 -7.80 -24.93
CA HIS A 70 18.54 -9.23 -24.78
C HIS A 70 17.26 -10.06 -24.93
N SER A 71 16.57 -10.33 -23.81
CA SER A 71 15.32 -11.10 -23.84
C SER A 71 14.58 -11.04 -22.50
N PHE A 72 13.30 -11.40 -22.51
CA PHE A 72 12.52 -11.64 -21.27
C PHE A 72 13.20 -12.69 -20.36
N GLN A 73 13.76 -13.74 -20.95
CA GLN A 73 14.43 -14.78 -20.18
C GLN A 73 15.64 -14.24 -19.43
N THR A 74 16.45 -13.41 -20.07
CA THR A 74 17.61 -12.74 -19.44
C THR A 74 17.16 -11.83 -18.29
N ALA A 75 16.10 -11.06 -18.48
CA ALA A 75 15.55 -10.20 -17.43
C ALA A 75 15.10 -11.02 -16.20
N PHE A 76 14.42 -12.15 -16.39
CA PHE A 76 14.02 -13.03 -15.28
C PHE A 76 15.21 -13.66 -14.56
N TRP A 77 16.25 -14.11 -15.28
CA TRP A 77 17.45 -14.67 -14.66
C TRP A 77 18.24 -13.60 -13.90
N THR A 78 18.34 -12.39 -14.43
CA THR A 78 18.96 -11.25 -13.75
C THR A 78 18.21 -10.93 -12.45
N ALA A 79 16.89 -10.83 -12.50
CA ALA A 79 16.08 -10.59 -11.31
C ALA A 79 16.24 -11.72 -10.27
N ALA A 80 16.22 -12.99 -10.71
CA ALA A 80 16.43 -14.13 -9.83
C ALA A 80 17.79 -14.10 -9.15
N SER A 81 18.85 -13.79 -9.90
CA SER A 81 20.23 -13.70 -9.39
C SER A 81 20.37 -12.57 -8.36
N LEU A 82 19.76 -11.40 -8.63
CA LEU A 82 19.73 -10.28 -7.68
C LEU A 82 18.98 -10.64 -6.40
N LEU A 83 17.84 -11.33 -6.50
CA LEU A 83 17.08 -11.77 -5.32
C LEU A 83 17.86 -12.79 -4.49
N LEU A 84 18.56 -13.73 -5.13
CA LEU A 84 19.42 -14.70 -4.42
C LEU A 84 20.61 -14.01 -3.73
N LEU A 85 21.23 -13.04 -4.39
CA LEU A 85 22.28 -12.22 -3.78
C LEU A 85 21.75 -11.46 -2.56
N LEU A 86 20.60 -10.78 -2.71
CA LEU A 86 19.98 -10.06 -1.61
C LEU A 86 19.57 -11.00 -0.46
N ALA A 87 19.06 -12.19 -0.75
CA ALA A 87 18.75 -13.20 0.27
C ALA A 87 20.00 -13.63 1.03
N GLY A 88 21.12 -13.86 0.32
CA GLY A 88 22.43 -14.17 0.92
C GLY A 88 22.94 -13.03 1.81
N LEU A 89 22.87 -11.79 1.33
CA LEU A 89 23.25 -10.60 2.13
C LEU A 89 22.34 -10.45 3.35
N ALA A 90 21.03 -10.63 3.18
CA ALA A 90 20.10 -10.59 4.30
C ALA A 90 20.43 -11.66 5.35
N HIS A 91 20.70 -12.88 4.93
CA HIS A 91 21.09 -13.97 5.84
C HIS A 91 22.35 -13.67 6.65
N TRP A 92 23.33 -12.98 6.05
CA TRP A 92 24.61 -12.69 6.71
C TRP A 92 24.60 -11.41 7.58
N PHE A 93 23.82 -10.40 7.18
CA PHE A 93 23.82 -9.08 7.83
C PHE A 93 22.63 -8.83 8.73
N LEU A 94 21.47 -9.48 8.48
CA LEU A 94 20.30 -9.28 9.32
C LEU A 94 20.32 -10.27 10.49
N GLN A 95 20.24 -9.71 11.69
CA GLN A 95 20.11 -10.50 12.91
C GLN A 95 18.64 -10.78 13.20
N GLU A 96 18.37 -11.89 13.91
CA GLU A 96 17.04 -12.15 14.46
C GLU A 96 16.65 -11.04 15.45
N THR A 97 15.53 -10.38 15.17
CA THR A 97 15.04 -9.24 15.99
C THR A 97 13.87 -9.63 16.89
N ARG A 98 13.37 -10.86 16.77
CA ARG A 98 12.25 -11.31 17.58
C ARG A 98 12.64 -11.28 19.06
N PRO A 99 11.86 -10.59 19.93
CA PRO A 99 12.12 -10.57 21.35
C PRO A 99 12.14 -12.01 21.92
N GLU A 100 13.14 -12.33 22.72
CA GLU A 100 13.15 -13.59 23.47
C GLU A 100 11.92 -13.64 24.36
N LEU A 101 11.05 -14.62 24.11
CA LEU A 101 9.90 -14.88 24.96
C LEU A 101 10.44 -15.42 26.29
N LYS A 102 10.31 -14.66 27.37
CA LYS A 102 10.54 -15.18 28.72
C LYS A 102 9.69 -16.45 28.89
N LYS A 103 10.31 -17.57 29.25
CA LYS A 103 9.67 -18.89 29.38
C LYS A 103 8.42 -18.88 30.24
N ASP A 104 8.32 -17.94 31.18
CA ASP A 104 7.22 -17.80 32.15
C ASP A 104 6.10 -16.82 31.72
N THR A 105 6.21 -16.19 30.54
CA THR A 105 5.11 -15.38 30.05
C THR A 105 4.06 -16.34 29.47
N PRO A 106 2.86 -16.41 30.06
CA PRO A 106 1.79 -17.21 29.47
C PRO A 106 1.66 -16.73 28.04
N GLN A 107 1.91 -17.60 27.06
CA GLN A 107 1.59 -17.30 25.67
C GLN A 107 0.10 -17.02 25.64
N SER A 108 -0.27 -15.76 25.81
CA SER A 108 -1.66 -15.39 25.83
C SER A 108 -2.21 -15.84 24.48
N LYS A 109 -3.14 -16.78 24.52
CA LYS A 109 -3.94 -17.20 23.34
C LYS A 109 -4.82 -16.04 22.85
N GLN A 110 -4.34 -14.78 23.04
CA GLN A 110 -5.03 -13.60 22.59
C GLN A 110 -5.04 -13.60 21.08
N SER A 111 -6.23 -13.76 20.56
CA SER A 111 -6.50 -13.63 19.15
C SER A 111 -6.51 -12.15 18.79
N VAL A 112 -5.79 -11.76 17.74
CA VAL A 112 -5.80 -10.38 17.19
C VAL A 112 -7.23 -9.94 16.86
N TRP A 113 -8.10 -10.87 16.49
CA TRP A 113 -9.53 -10.63 16.22
C TRP A 113 -10.34 -10.13 17.41
N LYS A 114 -9.83 -10.30 18.64
CA LYS A 114 -10.48 -9.78 19.86
C LYS A 114 -10.14 -8.33 20.16
N ASP A 115 -9.11 -7.78 19.51
CA ASP A 115 -8.79 -6.35 19.62
C ASP A 115 -9.73 -5.53 18.73
N ARG A 116 -10.89 -5.18 19.32
CA ARG A 116 -11.93 -4.42 18.64
C ARG A 116 -11.43 -3.07 18.12
N HIS A 117 -10.52 -2.42 18.86
CA HIS A 117 -9.96 -1.14 18.46
C HIS A 117 -9.12 -1.28 17.19
N PHE A 118 -8.25 -2.28 17.15
CA PHE A 118 -7.45 -2.60 15.98
C PHE A 118 -8.31 -2.98 14.77
N ILE A 119 -9.31 -3.86 14.97
CA ILE A 119 -10.21 -4.26 13.87
C ILE A 119 -11.00 -3.07 13.31
N THR A 120 -11.42 -2.13 14.17
CA THR A 120 -12.10 -0.90 13.73
C THR A 120 -11.18 -0.04 12.85
N ILE A 121 -9.91 0.10 13.24
CA ILE A 121 -8.92 0.83 12.44
C ILE A 121 -8.72 0.16 11.08
N LEU A 122 -8.55 -1.17 11.06
CA LEU A 122 -8.40 -1.93 9.82
C LEU A 122 -9.61 -1.75 8.89
N LEU A 123 -10.84 -1.78 9.45
CA LEU A 123 -12.05 -1.59 8.67
C LEU A 123 -12.07 -0.23 7.96
N PHE A 124 -11.82 0.86 8.70
CA PHE A 124 -11.80 2.20 8.10
C PHE A 124 -10.64 2.39 7.12
N TYR A 125 -9.50 1.76 7.42
CA TYR A 125 -8.37 1.77 6.50
C TYR A 125 -8.66 0.98 5.23
N THR A 126 -9.39 -0.16 5.31
CA THR A 126 -9.80 -0.93 4.14
C THR A 126 -10.62 -0.07 3.17
N PHE A 127 -11.58 0.69 3.68
CA PHE A 127 -12.37 1.61 2.86
C PHE A 127 -11.50 2.66 2.17
N SER A 128 -10.49 3.19 2.85
CA SER A 128 -9.56 4.15 2.25
C SER A 128 -8.66 3.51 1.19
N VAL A 129 -8.19 2.28 1.42
CA VAL A 129 -7.33 1.53 0.48
C VAL A 129 -8.12 1.08 -0.75
N MET A 130 -9.41 0.77 -0.63
CA MET A 130 -10.24 0.42 -1.80
C MET A 130 -10.23 1.54 -2.85
N GLY A 131 -10.44 2.80 -2.44
CA GLY A 131 -10.33 3.93 -3.36
C GLY A 131 -8.92 4.11 -3.95
N LEU A 132 -7.88 3.90 -3.13
CA LEU A 132 -6.50 3.93 -3.64
C LEU A 132 -6.27 2.87 -4.73
N ILE A 133 -6.73 1.65 -4.52
CA ILE A 133 -6.56 0.54 -5.47
C ILE A 133 -7.29 0.82 -6.79
N GLU A 134 -8.46 1.45 -6.76
CA GLU A 134 -9.16 1.87 -7.99
C GLU A 134 -8.26 2.77 -8.85
N MET A 135 -7.60 3.75 -8.23
CA MET A 135 -6.71 4.65 -8.95
C MET A 135 -5.54 3.91 -9.62
N PHE A 136 -4.99 2.89 -8.97
CA PHE A 136 -3.84 2.16 -9.52
C PHE A 136 -4.21 1.07 -10.54
N ILE A 137 -5.37 0.44 -10.38
CA ILE A 137 -5.77 -0.68 -11.26
C ILE A 137 -6.66 -0.20 -12.41
N LEU A 138 -7.62 0.68 -12.12
CA LEU A 138 -8.67 1.01 -13.09
C LEU A 138 -8.37 2.27 -13.90
N MET A 139 -7.52 3.17 -13.40
CA MET A 139 -7.18 4.40 -14.12
C MET A 139 -6.62 4.18 -15.52
N PRO A 140 -5.65 3.26 -15.75
CA PRO A 140 -5.17 3.00 -17.11
C PRO A 140 -6.30 2.55 -18.05
N ILE A 141 -7.16 1.64 -17.58
CA ILE A 141 -8.28 1.11 -18.35
C ILE A 141 -9.30 2.21 -18.65
N TYR A 142 -9.61 3.04 -17.65
CA TYR A 142 -10.54 4.16 -17.80
C TYR A 142 -10.03 5.20 -18.81
N LEU A 143 -8.75 5.53 -18.77
CA LEU A 143 -8.12 6.48 -19.69
C LEU A 143 -8.08 5.95 -21.12
N GLU A 144 -7.78 4.67 -21.31
CA GLU A 144 -7.78 4.04 -22.63
C GLU A 144 -9.18 4.01 -23.23
N GLN A 145 -10.18 3.53 -22.48
CA GLN A 145 -11.53 3.34 -22.97
C GLN A 145 -12.30 4.64 -23.22
N ASN A 146 -12.10 5.66 -22.38
CA ASN A 146 -12.90 6.89 -22.44
C ASN A 146 -12.18 8.08 -23.07
N PHE A 147 -10.84 8.08 -23.10
CA PHE A 147 -10.02 9.20 -23.58
C PHE A 147 -9.02 8.79 -24.67
N GLN A 148 -8.96 7.50 -25.05
CA GLN A 148 -8.00 6.95 -26.02
C GLN A 148 -6.52 7.23 -25.64
N ILE A 149 -6.25 7.36 -24.34
CA ILE A 149 -4.92 7.54 -23.79
C ILE A 149 -4.28 6.17 -23.61
N LEU A 150 -3.22 5.91 -24.37
CA LEU A 150 -2.54 4.63 -24.39
C LEU A 150 -1.81 4.33 -23.07
N GLU A 151 -1.53 3.05 -22.81
CA GLU A 151 -0.89 2.56 -21.58
C GLU A 151 0.48 3.22 -21.32
N ASN A 152 1.28 3.49 -22.37
CA ASN A 152 2.55 4.17 -22.24
C ASN A 152 2.42 5.62 -21.71
N GLN A 153 1.31 6.29 -22.01
CA GLN A 153 1.01 7.63 -21.48
C GLN A 153 0.44 7.53 -20.05
N SER A 154 -0.48 6.60 -19.80
CA SER A 154 -1.06 6.42 -18.46
C SER A 154 -0.01 5.99 -17.43
N SER A 155 1.05 5.28 -17.82
CA SER A 155 2.17 4.92 -16.96
C SER A 155 2.93 6.13 -16.38
N LEU A 156 2.83 7.30 -17.03
CA LEU A 156 3.39 8.56 -16.52
C LEU A 156 2.76 8.97 -15.19
N LEU A 157 1.47 8.67 -14.97
CA LEU A 157 0.79 8.93 -13.70
C LEU A 157 1.48 8.22 -12.53
N PHE A 158 1.84 6.96 -12.72
CA PHE A 158 2.53 6.16 -11.69
C PHE A 158 3.98 6.61 -11.49
N SER A 159 4.63 7.05 -12.55
CA SER A 159 5.98 7.64 -12.48
C SER A 159 5.96 8.95 -11.68
N VAL A 160 4.96 9.80 -11.88
CA VAL A 160 4.76 11.04 -11.11
C VAL A 160 4.48 10.71 -9.64
N ASN A 161 3.58 9.76 -9.36
CA ASN A 161 3.32 9.30 -7.99
C ASN A 161 4.63 8.86 -7.31
N ALA A 162 5.36 7.92 -7.90
CA ALA A 162 6.56 7.37 -7.31
C ALA A 162 7.66 8.45 -7.12
N LEU A 163 7.82 9.38 -8.07
CA LEU A 163 8.77 10.49 -7.96
C LEU A 163 8.42 11.42 -6.79
N ILE A 164 7.16 11.80 -6.63
CA ILE A 164 6.70 12.64 -5.51
C ILE A 164 6.95 11.93 -4.18
N VAL A 165 6.66 10.62 -4.09
CA VAL A 165 6.94 9.82 -2.90
C VAL A 165 8.44 9.81 -2.60
N VAL A 166 9.29 9.55 -3.59
CA VAL A 166 10.76 9.53 -3.39
C VAL A 166 11.26 10.87 -2.86
N LEU A 167 10.78 11.99 -3.41
CA LEU A 167 11.26 13.32 -3.05
C LEU A 167 10.70 13.82 -1.71
N PHE A 168 9.44 13.56 -1.41
CA PHE A 168 8.73 14.26 -0.34
C PHE A 168 8.21 13.37 0.80
N GLN A 169 8.27 12.03 0.67
CA GLN A 169 7.71 11.11 1.68
C GLN A 169 8.24 11.39 3.09
N TYR A 170 9.56 11.48 3.25
CA TYR A 170 10.16 11.68 4.57
C TYR A 170 9.73 13.01 5.21
N SER A 171 9.75 14.09 4.44
CA SER A 171 9.38 15.43 4.92
C SER A 171 7.90 15.50 5.31
N THR A 172 7.03 14.94 4.49
CA THR A 172 5.58 14.86 4.74
C THR A 172 5.29 14.04 5.98
N THR A 173 5.92 12.88 6.13
CA THR A 173 5.73 12.03 7.32
C THR A 173 6.24 12.69 8.59
N ARG A 174 7.41 13.36 8.53
CA ARG A 174 7.96 14.11 9.66
C ARG A 174 7.05 15.26 10.08
N TRP A 175 6.40 15.93 9.13
CA TRP A 175 5.40 16.96 9.41
C TRP A 175 4.13 16.35 10.02
N ALA A 176 3.58 15.30 9.40
CA ALA A 176 2.36 14.63 9.86
C ALA A 176 2.50 14.02 11.26
N SER A 177 3.69 13.53 11.62
CA SER A 177 3.95 12.93 12.93
C SER A 177 3.85 13.90 14.13
N ARG A 178 3.70 15.21 13.86
CA ARG A 178 3.45 16.23 14.89
C ARG A 178 2.00 16.29 15.34
N PHE A 179 1.10 15.66 14.61
CA PHE A 179 -0.34 15.71 14.84
C PHE A 179 -0.88 14.35 15.33
N SER A 180 -2.13 14.34 15.76
CA SER A 180 -2.80 13.09 16.14
C SER A 180 -2.83 12.11 14.96
N PRO A 181 -2.47 10.83 15.18
CA PRO A 181 -2.52 9.83 14.11
C PRO A 181 -3.90 9.72 13.45
N PHE A 182 -4.99 9.72 14.23
CA PHE A 182 -6.34 9.63 13.67
C PHE A 182 -6.74 10.84 12.83
N LEU A 183 -6.31 12.04 13.25
CA LEU A 183 -6.52 13.24 12.44
C LEU A 183 -5.78 13.12 11.10
N MET A 184 -4.53 12.66 11.10
CA MET A 184 -3.74 12.50 9.88
C MET A 184 -4.29 11.38 8.98
N MET A 185 -4.78 10.28 9.55
CA MET A 185 -5.47 9.23 8.79
C MET A 185 -6.73 9.79 8.13
N ALA A 186 -7.52 10.59 8.84
CA ALA A 186 -8.72 11.24 8.30
C ALA A 186 -8.37 12.23 7.18
N VAL A 187 -7.36 13.08 7.39
CA VAL A 187 -6.88 14.03 6.39
C VAL A 187 -6.41 13.32 5.13
N GLY A 188 -5.60 12.26 5.27
CA GLY A 188 -5.13 11.48 4.13
C GLY A 188 -6.28 10.82 3.35
N ALA A 189 -7.27 10.26 4.07
CA ALA A 189 -8.45 9.68 3.44
C ALA A 189 -9.34 10.75 2.76
N LEU A 190 -9.49 11.94 3.35
CA LEU A 190 -10.21 13.07 2.71
C LEU A 190 -9.51 13.52 1.42
N ILE A 191 -8.19 13.59 1.42
CA ILE A 191 -7.41 13.92 0.21
C ILE A 191 -7.63 12.86 -0.87
N TYR A 192 -7.66 11.57 -0.53
CA TYR A 192 -8.01 10.49 -1.48
C TYR A 192 -9.42 10.71 -2.06
N ALA A 193 -10.40 10.94 -1.20
CA ALA A 193 -11.78 11.13 -1.62
C ALA A 193 -11.93 12.33 -2.57
N LEU A 194 -11.24 13.44 -2.29
CA LEU A 194 -11.23 14.61 -3.17
C LEU A 194 -10.59 14.30 -4.53
N ALA A 195 -9.46 13.60 -4.54
CA ALA A 195 -8.80 13.22 -5.79
C ALA A 195 -9.69 12.32 -6.64
N LEU A 196 -10.26 11.26 -6.06
CA LEU A 196 -11.14 10.33 -6.77
C LEU A 196 -12.44 11.02 -7.23
N GLY A 197 -13.07 11.80 -6.37
CA GLY A 197 -14.31 12.52 -6.67
C GLY A 197 -14.14 13.61 -7.74
N SER A 198 -12.92 14.06 -8.01
CA SER A 198 -12.65 15.01 -9.10
C SER A 198 -12.62 14.36 -10.48
N ILE A 199 -12.25 13.07 -10.57
CA ILE A 199 -11.99 12.37 -11.84
C ILE A 199 -13.18 12.42 -12.84
N PRO A 200 -14.46 12.28 -12.42
CA PRO A 200 -15.59 12.36 -13.35
C PRO A 200 -15.71 13.69 -14.11
N PHE A 201 -15.06 14.74 -13.63
CA PHE A 201 -15.12 16.09 -14.19
C PHE A 201 -13.87 16.46 -15.00
N LEU A 202 -12.92 15.53 -15.16
CA LEU A 202 -11.67 15.79 -15.86
C LEU A 202 -11.79 15.41 -17.33
N GLU A 203 -11.32 16.29 -18.21
CA GLU A 203 -11.41 16.11 -19.66
C GLU A 203 -10.02 15.99 -20.32
N THR A 204 -8.96 16.42 -19.65
CA THR A 204 -7.61 16.42 -20.23
C THR A 204 -6.62 15.65 -19.38
N PHE A 205 -5.63 15.04 -20.02
CA PHE A 205 -4.64 14.21 -19.36
C PHE A 205 -3.88 14.93 -18.22
N VAL A 206 -3.63 16.23 -18.39
CA VAL A 206 -2.93 17.05 -17.39
C VAL A 206 -3.70 17.07 -16.06
N PHE A 207 -5.02 17.14 -16.09
CA PHE A 207 -5.82 17.14 -14.87
C PHE A 207 -5.84 15.77 -14.17
N PHE A 208 -5.71 14.66 -14.92
CA PHE A 208 -5.52 13.34 -14.31
C PHE A 208 -4.15 13.23 -13.60
N ILE A 209 -3.10 13.88 -14.15
CA ILE A 209 -1.81 14.01 -13.46
C ILE A 209 -1.99 14.79 -12.16
N VAL A 210 -2.72 15.90 -12.16
CA VAL A 210 -2.98 16.69 -10.96
C VAL A 210 -3.77 15.87 -9.92
N ALA A 211 -4.81 15.14 -10.34
CA ALA A 211 -5.56 14.24 -9.45
C ALA A 211 -4.66 13.17 -8.83
N MET A 212 -3.76 12.57 -9.61
CA MET A 212 -2.75 11.63 -9.09
C MET A 212 -1.81 12.31 -8.09
N MET A 213 -1.35 13.52 -8.34
CA MET A 213 -0.50 14.28 -7.40
C MET A 213 -1.23 14.53 -6.08
N VAL A 214 -2.50 14.93 -6.12
CA VAL A 214 -3.34 15.14 -4.94
C VAL A 214 -3.50 13.83 -4.16
N LEU A 215 -3.85 12.74 -4.84
CA LEU A 215 -3.96 11.41 -4.22
C LEU A 215 -2.64 11.00 -3.56
N THR A 216 -1.49 11.23 -4.22
CA THR A 216 -0.16 10.91 -3.69
C THR A 216 0.13 11.65 -2.38
N ILE A 217 -0.30 12.91 -2.24
CA ILE A 217 -0.16 13.65 -0.97
C ILE A 217 -0.93 12.94 0.15
N GLY A 218 -2.17 12.55 -0.11
CA GLY A 218 -2.96 11.76 0.85
C GLY A 218 -2.28 10.44 1.22
N GLU A 219 -1.72 9.76 0.23
CA GLU A 219 -0.99 8.51 0.37
C GLU A 219 0.26 8.64 1.27
N MET A 220 1.03 9.70 1.08
CA MET A 220 2.21 10.00 1.91
C MET A 220 1.86 10.30 3.37
N VAL A 221 0.65 10.76 3.64
CA VAL A 221 0.16 11.05 4.99
C VAL A 221 -0.41 9.79 5.66
N ILE A 222 -1.33 9.08 5.01
CA ILE A 222 -2.09 8.01 5.65
C ILE A 222 -1.26 6.74 5.87
N ASN A 223 -0.50 6.28 4.87
CA ASN A 223 0.14 4.96 4.90
C ASN A 223 1.20 4.83 6.01
N PRO A 224 2.20 5.72 6.15
CA PRO A 224 3.18 5.60 7.23
C PRO A 224 2.54 5.85 8.60
N THR A 225 1.48 6.67 8.66
CA THR A 225 0.76 6.95 9.91
C THR A 225 0.03 5.69 10.41
N VAL A 226 -0.72 5.00 9.55
CA VAL A 226 -1.41 3.75 9.90
C VAL A 226 -0.39 2.68 10.29
N THR A 227 0.65 2.47 9.48
CA THR A 227 1.66 1.45 9.74
C THR A 227 2.38 1.67 11.07
N SER A 228 2.79 2.91 11.34
CA SER A 228 3.42 3.29 12.61
C SER A 228 2.45 3.13 13.79
N TYR A 229 1.19 3.56 13.64
CA TYR A 229 0.20 3.42 14.69
C TYR A 229 -0.07 1.96 15.04
N VAL A 230 -0.29 1.11 14.04
CA VAL A 230 -0.51 -0.33 14.22
C VAL A 230 0.72 -1.01 14.84
N SER A 231 1.92 -0.65 14.42
CA SER A 231 3.15 -1.19 15.00
C SER A 231 3.35 -0.80 16.48
N ASN A 232 2.87 0.39 16.86
CA ASN A 232 2.91 0.86 18.25
C ASN A 232 1.80 0.26 19.11
N LEU A 233 0.66 -0.09 18.51
CA LEU A 233 -0.46 -0.76 19.18
C LEU A 233 -0.17 -2.23 19.45
N ALA A 234 0.59 -2.88 18.57
CA ALA A 234 0.87 -4.30 18.61
C ALA A 234 1.72 -4.68 19.84
N PRO A 235 1.31 -5.67 20.65
CA PRO A 235 2.17 -6.27 21.66
C PRO A 235 3.44 -6.86 21.01
N ASP A 236 4.59 -6.79 21.68
CA ASP A 236 5.89 -7.18 21.12
C ASP A 236 5.88 -8.59 20.50
N HIS A 237 5.29 -9.55 21.17
CA HIS A 237 5.18 -10.94 20.72
C HIS A 237 4.14 -11.18 19.61
N MET A 238 3.35 -10.16 19.24
CA MET A 238 2.28 -10.24 18.23
C MET A 238 2.50 -9.29 17.03
N ARG A 239 3.60 -8.53 16.97
CA ARG A 239 3.85 -7.54 15.92
C ARG A 239 3.66 -8.10 14.52
N ALA A 240 4.26 -9.24 14.21
CA ALA A 240 4.11 -9.86 12.89
C ALA A 240 2.65 -10.19 12.55
N ARG A 241 1.82 -10.56 13.54
CA ARG A 241 0.39 -10.83 13.31
C ARG A 241 -0.40 -9.56 13.02
N TYR A 242 -0.12 -8.45 13.73
CA TYR A 242 -0.76 -7.15 13.47
C TYR A 242 -0.34 -6.60 12.12
N MET A 243 0.95 -6.68 11.77
CA MET A 243 1.45 -6.27 10.46
C MET A 243 0.89 -7.14 9.34
N GLY A 244 0.76 -8.45 9.56
CA GLY A 244 0.13 -9.37 8.62
C GLY A 244 -1.33 -9.03 8.34
N MET A 245 -2.11 -8.70 9.38
CA MET A 245 -3.50 -8.25 9.18
C MET A 245 -3.59 -6.89 8.49
N LEU A 246 -2.64 -5.98 8.75
CA LEU A 246 -2.56 -4.72 8.02
C LEU A 246 -2.28 -4.95 6.53
N GLU A 247 -1.39 -5.87 6.21
CA GLU A 247 -1.09 -6.25 4.81
C GLU A 247 -2.30 -6.92 4.12
N MET A 248 -3.11 -7.68 4.86
CA MET A 248 -4.35 -8.26 4.33
C MET A 248 -5.34 -7.21 3.82
N VAL A 249 -5.35 -5.99 4.38
CA VAL A 249 -6.19 -4.88 3.91
C VAL A 249 -5.96 -4.62 2.42
N TYR A 250 -4.71 -4.54 2.00
CA TYR A 250 -4.38 -4.36 0.58
C TYR A 250 -4.84 -5.55 -0.27
N ARG A 251 -4.69 -6.77 0.22
CA ARG A 251 -5.09 -7.99 -0.52
C ARG A 251 -6.61 -8.06 -0.68
N VAL A 252 -7.35 -7.73 0.36
CA VAL A 252 -8.81 -7.63 0.30
C VAL A 252 -9.23 -6.53 -0.67
N ALA A 253 -8.65 -5.35 -0.58
CA ALA A 253 -8.96 -4.24 -1.48
C ALA A 253 -8.63 -4.58 -2.95
N MET A 254 -7.46 -5.16 -3.23
CA MET A 254 -7.07 -5.60 -4.57
C MET A 254 -8.00 -6.65 -5.17
N GLY A 255 -8.57 -7.52 -4.34
CA GLY A 255 -9.51 -8.55 -4.80
C GLY A 255 -10.95 -8.04 -4.94
N THR A 256 -11.38 -7.10 -4.09
CA THR A 256 -12.79 -6.65 -4.05
C THR A 256 -13.05 -5.39 -4.86
N SER A 257 -12.12 -4.43 -4.86
CA SER A 257 -12.32 -3.12 -5.51
C SER A 257 -12.57 -3.26 -7.02
N PRO A 258 -11.75 -3.99 -7.81
CA PRO A 258 -12.01 -4.15 -9.24
C PRO A 258 -13.31 -4.89 -9.56
N LEU A 259 -13.75 -5.83 -8.69
CA LEU A 259 -15.02 -6.54 -8.87
C LEU A 259 -16.21 -5.59 -8.73
N VAL A 260 -16.21 -4.77 -7.66
CA VAL A 260 -17.28 -3.79 -7.44
C VAL A 260 -17.27 -2.73 -8.55
N ALA A 261 -16.09 -2.25 -8.91
CA ALA A 261 -15.94 -1.26 -9.97
C ALA A 261 -16.37 -1.78 -11.34
N GLY A 262 -16.09 -3.05 -11.67
CA GLY A 262 -16.58 -3.71 -12.87
C GLY A 262 -18.12 -3.75 -12.92
N LEU A 263 -18.77 -4.13 -11.81
CA LEU A 263 -20.22 -4.12 -11.71
C LEU A 263 -20.80 -2.69 -11.90
N ILE A 264 -20.16 -1.67 -11.33
CA ILE A 264 -20.58 -0.27 -11.50
C ILE A 264 -20.43 0.16 -12.97
N ASN A 265 -19.30 -0.20 -13.59
CA ASN A 265 -19.06 0.08 -15.02
C ASN A 265 -20.14 -0.48 -15.91
N ASP A 266 -20.53 -1.75 -15.67
CA ASP A 266 -21.47 -2.48 -16.52
C ASP A 266 -22.94 -2.08 -16.27
N LEU A 267 -23.28 -1.71 -15.03
CA LEU A 267 -24.66 -1.44 -14.63
C LEU A 267 -25.04 0.04 -14.67
N VAL A 268 -24.06 0.94 -14.57
CA VAL A 268 -24.33 2.40 -14.45
C VAL A 268 -23.57 3.19 -15.52
N ALA A 269 -22.31 3.52 -15.26
CA ALA A 269 -21.41 4.20 -16.19
C ALA A 269 -19.97 4.20 -15.66
N PRO A 270 -18.95 4.29 -16.55
CA PRO A 270 -17.53 4.28 -16.13
C PRO A 270 -17.14 5.37 -15.14
N SER A 271 -17.72 6.56 -15.24
CA SER A 271 -17.44 7.68 -14.32
C SER A 271 -17.89 7.42 -12.88
N TRP A 272 -18.91 6.58 -12.66
CA TRP A 272 -19.44 6.26 -11.34
C TRP A 272 -18.50 5.40 -10.50
N ILE A 273 -17.53 4.73 -11.10
CA ILE A 273 -16.44 4.04 -10.39
C ILE A 273 -15.75 5.02 -9.43
N TRP A 274 -15.42 6.21 -9.92
CA TRP A 274 -14.71 7.24 -9.17
C TRP A 274 -15.57 7.89 -8.08
N VAL A 275 -16.86 8.04 -8.36
CA VAL A 275 -17.84 8.51 -7.35
C VAL A 275 -17.93 7.49 -6.21
N TYR A 276 -18.03 6.20 -6.53
CA TYR A 276 -18.03 5.12 -5.54
C TYR A 276 -16.72 5.10 -4.74
N GLY A 277 -15.55 5.15 -5.40
CA GLY A 277 -14.24 5.20 -4.74
C GLY A 277 -14.12 6.39 -3.79
N SER A 278 -14.63 7.56 -4.19
CA SER A 278 -14.69 8.75 -3.34
C SER A 278 -15.59 8.52 -2.12
N LEU A 279 -16.82 8.02 -2.32
CA LEU A 279 -17.77 7.79 -1.24
C LEU A 279 -17.29 6.76 -0.22
N ILE A 280 -16.75 5.63 -0.68
CA ILE A 280 -16.24 4.61 0.25
C ILE A 280 -15.03 5.11 1.05
N THR A 281 -14.18 5.91 0.42
CA THR A 281 -13.05 6.55 1.10
C THR A 281 -13.51 7.60 2.12
N LEU A 282 -14.60 8.34 1.83
CA LEU A 282 -15.23 9.25 2.79
C LEU A 282 -15.78 8.52 4.02
N VAL A 283 -16.31 7.30 3.87
CA VAL A 283 -16.70 6.46 5.02
C VAL A 283 -15.47 6.13 5.87
N GLY A 284 -14.33 5.81 5.26
CA GLY A 284 -13.06 5.62 5.97
C GLY A 284 -12.63 6.88 6.73
N ALA A 285 -12.68 8.04 6.08
CA ALA A 285 -12.35 9.34 6.69
C ALA A 285 -13.26 9.66 7.89
N ALA A 286 -14.58 9.50 7.73
CA ALA A 286 -15.55 9.70 8.80
C ALA A 286 -15.28 8.76 9.99
N GLY A 287 -14.92 7.51 9.72
CA GLY A 287 -14.50 6.55 10.74
C GLY A 287 -13.28 7.03 11.52
N PHE A 288 -12.24 7.52 10.88
CA PHE A 288 -11.06 8.06 11.54
C PHE A 288 -11.37 9.35 12.32
N ILE A 289 -12.25 10.21 11.80
CA ILE A 289 -12.75 11.39 12.55
C ILE A 289 -13.48 10.95 13.82
N SER A 290 -14.33 9.94 13.76
CA SER A 290 -15.05 9.43 14.93
C SER A 290 -14.10 8.89 16.01
N LEU A 291 -13.01 8.19 15.60
CA LEU A 291 -11.97 7.73 16.51
C LEU A 291 -11.17 8.90 17.11
N TYR A 292 -10.94 9.95 16.35
CA TYR A 292 -10.29 11.17 16.83
C TYR A 292 -11.13 11.86 17.91
N LEU A 293 -12.42 12.11 17.62
CA LEU A 293 -13.35 12.76 18.54
C LEU A 293 -13.64 11.92 19.78
N GLY A 294 -13.77 10.59 19.65
CA GLY A 294 -14.00 9.68 20.77
C GLY A 294 -12.85 9.62 21.80
N ARG A 295 -11.64 10.07 21.45
CA ARG A 295 -10.53 10.27 22.39
C ARG A 295 -10.71 11.54 23.25
N PHE A 296 -11.27 12.61 22.71
CA PHE A 296 -11.51 13.84 23.46
C PHE A 296 -12.74 13.78 24.36
N GLY A 297 -13.69 12.87 24.09
CA GLY A 297 -14.86 12.68 24.96
C GLY A 297 -14.63 11.82 26.21
N LYS A 298 -13.40 11.29 26.41
CA LYS A 298 -13.03 10.45 27.58
C LYS A 298 -12.05 11.12 28.56
N ASN A 299 -11.71 12.37 28.34
CA ASN A 299 -11.00 13.27 29.25
C ASN A 299 -11.98 14.31 29.80
#